data_4a48df0552828ba72635a9bd0f16b6ef
#
_entry.id   4a48df0552828ba72635a9bd0f16b6ef
#
_cell.length_a   1.000
_cell.length_b   1.000
_cell.length_c   1.000
_cell.angle_alpha   90.00
_cell.angle_beta   90.00
_cell.angle_gamma   90.00
#
_symmetry.space_group_name_H-M   'P 1'
#
loop_
_entity.id
_entity.type
_entity.pdbx_description
1 polymer ?
#
loop_
_entity_poly.entity_id
_entity_poly.type
_entity_poly.pdbx_seq_one_letter_code
_entity_poly.pdbx_strand_id
1 'polypeptide(L)'
;LGPKGRNVVLDKKYGAPLITNDGVTIAKEIELEDPFENMGAQLVKEVATKTNDVAGDGTTTATLLAQAFVREGMKNVAAGANPMVVKKGIQKAVNAAVDAVKANSKQVANSDDIARVATVSSGDETIGKLIAEAMEKVSADGVITVEESKTAETGLDVVEGMQFDRGYISPYMVTDTDKMEAVVDDPYLLITDKKISSIQDILPVLEQIVKAGQKLVIIAEDVEGDALSTLLVNRLRGSFNCVCVKALAARKCSAISPS
;
A
#
# COMPACT_ATOMS: atom_id res chain seq x y z
N LEU A 1 -23.69 -6.56 3.67
CA LEU A 1 -22.74 -6.86 2.58
C LEU A 1 -22.90 -5.85 1.46
N GLY A 2 -21.74 -5.42 0.91
CA GLY A 2 -21.69 -4.48 -0.21
C GLY A 2 -22.30 -3.11 0.10
N PRO A 3 -22.73 -2.34 -0.92
CA PRO A 3 -23.20 -0.96 -0.78
C PRO A 3 -24.43 -0.80 0.13
N LYS A 4 -25.15 -1.88 0.36
CA LYS A 4 -26.33 -1.91 1.27
C LYS A 4 -25.98 -2.45 2.66
N GLY A 5 -24.70 -2.62 2.97
CA GLY A 5 -24.22 -3.05 4.27
C GLY A 5 -24.64 -2.08 5.37
N ARG A 6 -24.94 -2.64 6.56
CA ARG A 6 -25.30 -1.84 7.73
C ARG A 6 -24.07 -1.42 8.49
N ASN A 7 -24.09 -0.22 9.03
CA ASN A 7 -23.08 0.22 9.97
C ASN A 7 -23.15 -0.55 11.28
N VAL A 8 -22.00 -0.78 11.87
CA VAL A 8 -21.80 -1.37 13.20
C VAL A 8 -21.19 -0.30 14.09
N VAL A 9 -21.62 -0.25 15.33
CA VAL A 9 -21.03 0.61 16.35
C VAL A 9 -20.03 -0.22 17.14
N LEU A 10 -18.77 0.19 17.09
CA LEU A 10 -17.69 -0.43 17.86
C LEU A 10 -17.41 0.40 19.11
N ASP A 11 -17.53 -0.24 20.26
CA ASP A 11 -17.16 0.39 21.53
C ASP A 11 -15.65 0.53 21.64
N LYS A 12 -15.19 1.70 22.02
CA LYS A 12 -13.77 1.96 22.24
C LYS A 12 -13.55 2.22 23.73
N LYS A 13 -12.59 1.54 24.32
CA LYS A 13 -12.20 1.74 25.74
C LYS A 13 -11.81 3.19 26.04
N TYR A 14 -11.33 3.92 25.00
CA TYR A 14 -10.96 5.33 25.09
C TYR A 14 -11.46 6.06 23.83
N GLY A 15 -12.17 7.17 24.04
CA GLY A 15 -12.70 8.01 22.95
C GLY A 15 -14.15 7.71 22.59
N ALA A 16 -14.61 8.27 21.48
CA ALA A 16 -15.97 8.07 20.98
C ALA A 16 -16.11 6.70 20.29
N PRO A 17 -17.31 6.08 20.35
CA PRO A 17 -17.58 4.86 19.59
C PRO A 17 -17.35 5.07 18.10
N LEU A 18 -16.77 4.07 17.43
CA LEU A 18 -16.54 4.09 16.00
C LEU A 18 -17.72 3.47 15.26
N ILE A 19 -18.30 4.23 14.32
CA ILE A 19 -19.37 3.75 13.45
C ILE A 19 -18.76 3.41 12.10
N THR A 20 -18.83 2.15 11.69
CA THR A 20 -18.24 1.69 10.43
C THR A 20 -19.02 0.51 9.85
N ASN A 21 -18.92 0.31 8.54
CA ASN A 21 -19.37 -0.89 7.82
C ASN A 21 -18.20 -1.67 7.21
N ASP A 22 -16.97 -1.21 7.42
CA ASP A 22 -15.78 -1.87 6.89
C ASP A 22 -15.47 -3.16 7.65
N GLY A 23 -15.44 -4.27 6.91
CA GLY A 23 -15.28 -5.61 7.49
C GLY A 23 -13.91 -5.84 8.12
N VAL A 24 -12.83 -5.24 7.60
CA VAL A 24 -11.50 -5.40 8.21
C VAL A 24 -11.38 -4.63 9.52
N THR A 25 -11.93 -3.42 9.57
CA THR A 25 -11.96 -2.62 10.80
C THR A 25 -12.77 -3.31 11.89
N ILE A 26 -13.96 -3.83 11.54
CA ILE A 26 -14.78 -4.60 12.46
C ILE A 26 -14.05 -5.85 12.94
N ALA A 27 -13.46 -6.63 12.03
CA ALA A 27 -12.77 -7.86 12.37
C ALA A 27 -11.57 -7.63 13.31
N LYS A 28 -10.84 -6.53 13.15
CA LYS A 28 -9.68 -6.18 13.99
C LYS A 28 -10.05 -5.88 15.44
N GLU A 29 -11.23 -5.37 15.70
CA GLU A 29 -11.70 -5.00 17.04
C GLU A 29 -12.37 -6.16 17.81
N ILE A 30 -12.62 -7.31 17.15
CA ILE A 30 -13.26 -8.45 17.80
C ILE A 30 -12.26 -9.18 18.69
N GLU A 31 -12.54 -9.20 19.98
CA GLU A 31 -11.87 -10.01 21.00
C GLU A 31 -12.91 -10.81 21.80
N LEU A 32 -12.68 -12.11 21.95
CA LEU A 32 -13.56 -13.01 22.69
C LEU A 32 -12.91 -13.41 24.01
N GLU A 33 -13.73 -13.58 25.05
CA GLU A 33 -13.27 -13.93 26.39
C GLU A 33 -12.67 -15.34 26.47
N ASP A 34 -13.26 -16.30 25.72
CA ASP A 34 -12.73 -17.67 25.64
C ASP A 34 -11.50 -17.71 24.74
N PRO A 35 -10.34 -18.20 25.23
CA PRO A 35 -9.10 -18.25 24.46
C PRO A 35 -9.19 -19.12 23.19
N PHE A 36 -9.98 -20.19 23.21
CA PHE A 36 -10.14 -21.09 22.05
C PHE A 36 -11.02 -20.45 20.98
N GLU A 37 -12.12 -19.83 21.39
CA GLU A 37 -12.97 -19.08 20.47
C GLU A 37 -12.20 -17.88 19.88
N ASN A 38 -11.40 -17.20 20.70
CA ASN A 38 -10.57 -16.08 20.26
C ASN A 38 -9.51 -16.50 19.22
N MET A 39 -8.92 -17.70 19.34
CA MET A 39 -8.05 -18.23 18.27
C MET A 39 -8.79 -18.33 16.93
N GLY A 40 -10.04 -18.78 16.95
CA GLY A 40 -10.88 -18.80 15.74
C GLY A 40 -11.13 -17.41 15.18
N ALA A 41 -11.43 -16.42 16.04
CA ALA A 41 -11.61 -15.04 15.66
C ALA A 41 -10.34 -14.45 15.03
N GLN A 42 -9.16 -14.75 15.56
CA GLN A 42 -7.87 -14.30 15.00
C GLN A 42 -7.63 -14.86 13.58
N LEU A 43 -7.97 -16.12 13.32
CA LEU A 43 -7.86 -16.70 11.97
C LEU A 43 -8.79 -16.01 10.97
N VAL A 44 -10.01 -15.69 11.39
CA VAL A 44 -10.96 -14.95 10.54
C VAL A 44 -10.51 -13.50 10.31
N LYS A 45 -9.93 -12.86 11.33
CA LYS A 45 -9.29 -11.54 11.21
C LYS A 45 -8.19 -11.53 10.14
N GLU A 46 -7.37 -12.59 10.08
CA GLU A 46 -6.33 -12.73 9.06
C GLU A 46 -6.91 -12.78 7.64
N VAL A 47 -8.05 -13.45 7.43
CA VAL A 47 -8.73 -13.48 6.14
C VAL A 47 -9.15 -12.08 5.69
N ALA A 48 -9.76 -11.31 6.60
CA ALA A 48 -10.17 -9.92 6.31
C ALA A 48 -8.96 -9.04 5.97
N THR A 49 -7.87 -9.14 6.75
CA THR A 49 -6.65 -8.37 6.56
C THR A 49 -5.99 -8.68 5.22
N LYS A 50 -5.79 -9.95 4.88
CA LYS A 50 -5.21 -10.35 3.59
C LYS A 50 -6.05 -9.90 2.39
N THR A 51 -7.38 -9.94 2.52
CA THR A 51 -8.27 -9.45 1.47
C THR A 51 -8.10 -7.94 1.28
N ASN A 52 -8.03 -7.19 2.38
CA ASN A 52 -7.78 -5.74 2.34
C ASN A 52 -6.44 -5.40 1.68
N ASP A 53 -5.38 -6.12 2.03
CA ASP A 53 -4.03 -5.86 1.51
C ASP A 53 -3.91 -6.12 0.00
N VAL A 54 -4.70 -7.06 -0.52
CA VAL A 54 -4.65 -7.45 -1.95
C VAL A 54 -5.64 -6.65 -2.81
N ALA A 55 -6.85 -6.42 -2.30
CA ALA A 55 -7.94 -5.87 -3.09
C ALA A 55 -8.50 -4.53 -2.56
N GLY A 56 -8.26 -4.19 -1.29
CA GLY A 56 -8.80 -2.97 -0.67
C GLY A 56 -10.32 -2.98 -0.45
N ASP A 57 -11.01 -4.01 -0.91
CA ASP A 57 -12.47 -4.15 -0.80
C ASP A 57 -12.88 -5.63 -0.66
N GLY A 58 -14.14 -5.88 -0.33
CA GLY A 58 -14.69 -7.23 -0.21
C GLY A 58 -14.35 -7.96 1.08
N THR A 59 -13.81 -7.28 2.08
CA THR A 59 -13.37 -7.85 3.36
C THR A 59 -14.50 -8.54 4.12
N THR A 60 -15.70 -7.95 4.14
CA THR A 60 -16.91 -8.53 4.75
C THR A 60 -17.35 -9.80 4.02
N THR A 61 -17.31 -9.79 2.68
CA THR A 61 -17.65 -10.94 1.86
C THR A 61 -16.67 -12.10 2.07
N ALA A 62 -15.37 -11.80 2.12
CA ALA A 62 -14.34 -12.80 2.39
C ALA A 62 -14.51 -13.45 3.76
N THR A 63 -14.83 -12.66 4.78
CA THR A 63 -15.10 -13.12 6.15
C THR A 63 -16.32 -14.06 6.18
N LEU A 64 -17.41 -13.69 5.49
CA LEU A 64 -18.59 -14.53 5.39
C LEU A 64 -18.32 -15.85 4.66
N LEU A 65 -17.56 -15.80 3.57
CA LEU A 65 -17.17 -17.00 2.83
C LEU A 65 -16.29 -17.91 3.67
N ALA A 66 -15.33 -17.37 4.43
CA ALA A 66 -14.52 -18.14 5.35
C ALA A 66 -15.37 -18.88 6.38
N GLN A 67 -16.34 -18.19 7.00
CA GLN A 67 -17.30 -18.81 7.92
C GLN A 67 -18.07 -19.96 7.24
N ALA A 68 -18.58 -19.72 6.04
CA ALA A 68 -19.35 -20.72 5.29
C ALA A 68 -18.51 -21.96 4.95
N PHE A 69 -17.25 -21.77 4.50
CA PHE A 69 -16.34 -22.88 4.20
C PHE A 69 -16.01 -23.70 5.44
N VAL A 70 -15.73 -23.06 6.57
CA VAL A 70 -15.46 -23.77 7.82
C VAL A 70 -16.70 -24.53 8.27
N ARG A 71 -17.86 -23.88 8.28
CA ARG A 71 -19.11 -24.49 8.72
C ARG A 71 -19.51 -25.72 7.91
N GLU A 72 -19.47 -25.61 6.57
CA GLU A 72 -19.82 -26.71 5.68
C GLU A 72 -18.73 -27.79 5.63
N GLY A 73 -17.45 -27.38 5.70
CA GLY A 73 -16.32 -28.29 5.78
C GLY A 73 -16.35 -29.16 7.05
N MET A 74 -16.63 -28.56 8.19
CA MET A 74 -16.74 -29.27 9.47
C MET A 74 -17.86 -30.32 9.49
N LYS A 75 -19.00 -30.07 8.85
CA LYS A 75 -20.06 -31.08 8.70
C LYS A 75 -19.57 -32.33 7.99
N ASN A 76 -18.80 -32.15 6.92
CA ASN A 76 -18.24 -33.27 6.16
C ASN A 76 -17.15 -34.01 6.95
N VAL A 77 -16.30 -33.30 7.66
CA VAL A 77 -15.26 -33.92 8.52
C VAL A 77 -15.89 -34.69 9.66
N ALA A 78 -16.93 -34.15 10.33
CA ALA A 78 -17.68 -34.81 11.37
C ALA A 78 -18.40 -36.05 10.86
N ALA A 79 -18.81 -36.10 9.62
CA ALA A 79 -19.37 -37.26 8.94
C ALA A 79 -18.32 -38.32 8.52
N GLY A 80 -17.04 -38.11 8.84
CA GLY A 80 -15.95 -39.07 8.57
C GLY A 80 -15.17 -38.80 7.27
N ALA A 81 -15.41 -37.69 6.59
CA ALA A 81 -14.63 -37.34 5.40
C ALA A 81 -13.17 -36.98 5.78
N ASN A 82 -12.23 -37.42 4.95
CA ASN A 82 -10.82 -37.07 5.16
C ASN A 82 -10.58 -35.57 4.92
N PRO A 83 -10.07 -34.80 5.92
CA PRO A 83 -9.86 -33.35 5.80
C PRO A 83 -8.97 -32.94 4.64
N MET A 84 -7.97 -33.76 4.30
CA MET A 84 -7.06 -33.49 3.17
C MET A 84 -7.74 -33.62 1.83
N VAL A 85 -8.72 -34.52 1.71
CA VAL A 85 -9.54 -34.65 0.49
C VAL A 85 -10.52 -33.49 0.37
N VAL A 86 -11.15 -33.11 1.50
CA VAL A 86 -12.03 -31.91 1.56
C VAL A 86 -11.26 -30.66 1.13
N LYS A 87 -10.05 -30.46 1.66
CA LYS A 87 -9.18 -29.34 1.27
C LYS A 87 -8.90 -29.31 -0.24
N LYS A 88 -8.58 -30.45 -0.85
CA LYS A 88 -8.38 -30.55 -2.30
C LYS A 88 -9.65 -30.22 -3.10
N GLY A 89 -10.81 -30.64 -2.58
CA GLY A 89 -12.11 -30.30 -3.16
C GLY A 89 -12.40 -28.81 -3.12
N ILE A 90 -12.17 -28.16 -1.98
CA ILE A 90 -12.32 -26.72 -1.82
C ILE A 90 -11.41 -25.97 -2.81
N GLN A 91 -10.14 -26.38 -2.94
CA GLN A 91 -9.20 -25.73 -3.86
C GLN A 91 -9.67 -25.83 -5.32
N LYS A 92 -10.19 -26.98 -5.75
CA LYS A 92 -10.75 -27.14 -7.11
C LYS A 92 -11.97 -26.25 -7.33
N ALA A 93 -12.85 -26.17 -6.33
CA ALA A 93 -14.05 -25.33 -6.40
C ALA A 93 -13.68 -23.84 -6.46
N VAL A 94 -12.69 -23.41 -5.66
CA VAL A 94 -12.20 -22.03 -5.68
C VAL A 94 -11.63 -21.68 -7.05
N ASN A 95 -10.78 -22.53 -7.63
CA ASN A 95 -10.22 -22.28 -8.97
C ASN A 95 -11.32 -22.13 -10.02
N ALA A 96 -12.29 -23.04 -10.04
CA ALA A 96 -13.42 -22.96 -10.97
C ALA A 96 -14.28 -21.69 -10.74
N ALA A 97 -14.50 -21.29 -9.49
CA ALA A 97 -15.21 -20.07 -9.15
C ALA A 97 -14.46 -18.82 -9.61
N VAL A 98 -13.14 -18.77 -9.41
CA VAL A 98 -12.28 -17.67 -9.88
C VAL A 98 -12.32 -17.54 -11.39
N ASP A 99 -12.24 -18.67 -12.13
CA ASP A 99 -12.32 -18.66 -13.60
C ASP A 99 -13.68 -18.15 -14.08
N ALA A 100 -14.76 -18.56 -13.42
CA ALA A 100 -16.11 -18.10 -13.74
C ALA A 100 -16.28 -16.58 -13.43
N VAL A 101 -15.74 -16.10 -12.33
CA VAL A 101 -15.75 -14.67 -11.98
C VAL A 101 -14.95 -13.86 -13.02
N LYS A 102 -13.78 -14.33 -13.43
CA LYS A 102 -12.97 -13.69 -14.47
C LYS A 102 -13.71 -13.62 -15.81
N ALA A 103 -14.38 -14.72 -16.19
CA ALA A 103 -15.15 -14.78 -17.44
C ALA A 103 -16.37 -13.81 -17.46
N ASN A 104 -16.93 -13.53 -16.29
CA ASN A 104 -18.06 -12.59 -16.14
C ASN A 104 -17.62 -11.16 -15.80
N SER A 105 -16.34 -10.91 -15.57
CA SER A 105 -15.83 -9.59 -15.24
C SER A 105 -15.83 -8.69 -16.48
N LYS A 106 -16.07 -7.40 -16.24
CA LYS A 106 -15.90 -6.34 -17.26
C LYS A 106 -14.70 -5.51 -16.87
N GLN A 107 -13.85 -5.22 -17.84
CA GLN A 107 -12.73 -4.30 -17.60
C GLN A 107 -13.23 -2.88 -17.47
N VAL A 108 -12.66 -2.16 -16.52
CA VAL A 108 -12.86 -0.72 -16.35
C VAL A 108 -12.08 -0.01 -17.45
N ALA A 109 -12.79 0.72 -18.33
CA ALA A 109 -12.17 1.29 -19.54
C ALA A 109 -12.18 2.82 -19.56
N ASN A 110 -13.06 3.45 -18.80
CA ASN A 110 -13.26 4.90 -18.84
C ASN A 110 -13.45 5.50 -17.44
N SER A 111 -13.38 6.82 -17.35
CA SER A 111 -13.54 7.59 -16.11
C SER A 111 -14.91 7.38 -15.46
N ASP A 112 -15.98 7.22 -16.25
CA ASP A 112 -17.32 6.95 -15.72
C ASP A 112 -17.38 5.58 -15.01
N ASP A 113 -16.69 4.57 -15.51
CA ASP A 113 -16.63 3.26 -14.87
C ASP A 113 -15.83 3.35 -13.56
N ILE A 114 -14.75 4.12 -13.54
CA ILE A 114 -13.97 4.40 -12.32
C ILE A 114 -14.86 5.11 -11.28
N ALA A 115 -15.59 6.14 -11.69
CA ALA A 115 -16.52 6.86 -10.82
C ALA A 115 -17.57 5.93 -10.22
N ARG A 116 -18.16 5.01 -11.03
CA ARG A 116 -19.14 4.04 -10.54
C ARG A 116 -18.55 3.07 -9.51
N VAL A 117 -17.35 2.53 -9.77
CA VAL A 117 -16.67 1.63 -8.83
C VAL A 117 -16.38 2.35 -7.51
N ALA A 118 -15.84 3.57 -7.59
CA ALA A 118 -15.53 4.38 -6.41
C ALA A 118 -16.80 4.78 -5.64
N THR A 119 -17.90 5.11 -6.34
CA THR A 119 -19.21 5.41 -5.72
C THR A 119 -19.76 4.18 -5.00
N VAL A 120 -19.65 2.99 -5.59
CA VAL A 120 -20.12 1.75 -4.94
C VAL A 120 -19.30 1.44 -3.70
N SER A 121 -18.00 1.67 -3.72
CA SER A 121 -17.11 1.42 -2.59
C SER A 121 -17.29 2.44 -1.46
N SER A 122 -17.38 3.74 -1.78
CA SER A 122 -17.53 4.81 -0.80
C SER A 122 -18.96 4.98 -0.27
N GLY A 123 -19.95 4.58 -1.06
CA GLY A 123 -21.36 4.86 -0.80
C GLY A 123 -21.79 6.30 -1.11
N ASP A 124 -20.90 7.12 -1.69
CA ASP A 124 -21.12 8.53 -2.02
C ASP A 124 -20.71 8.84 -3.45
N GLU A 125 -21.63 9.44 -4.21
CA GLU A 125 -21.40 9.79 -5.62
C GLU A 125 -20.39 10.93 -5.77
N THR A 126 -20.34 11.85 -4.81
CA THR A 126 -19.40 12.98 -4.83
C THR A 126 -17.97 12.49 -4.68
N ILE A 127 -17.74 11.57 -3.74
CA ILE A 127 -16.43 10.92 -3.54
C ILE A 127 -16.05 10.10 -4.79
N GLY A 128 -17.02 9.40 -5.38
CA GLY A 128 -16.80 8.64 -6.61
C GLY A 128 -16.30 9.50 -7.77
N LYS A 129 -16.89 10.66 -7.96
CA LYS A 129 -16.47 11.63 -8.99
C LYS A 129 -15.09 12.22 -8.71
N LEU A 130 -14.81 12.57 -7.43
CA LEU A 130 -13.51 13.07 -7.00
C LEU A 130 -12.38 12.05 -7.26
N ILE A 131 -12.62 10.79 -6.97
CA ILE A 131 -11.64 9.73 -7.24
C ILE A 131 -11.41 9.56 -8.74
N ALA A 132 -12.47 9.60 -9.54
CA ALA A 132 -12.34 9.52 -11.00
C ALA A 132 -11.52 10.70 -11.56
N GLU A 133 -11.77 11.92 -11.08
CA GLU A 133 -10.99 13.12 -11.44
C GLU A 133 -9.52 12.97 -11.01
N ALA A 134 -9.27 12.44 -9.81
CA ALA A 134 -7.92 12.15 -9.34
C ALA A 134 -7.20 11.18 -10.27
N MET A 135 -7.86 10.07 -10.65
CA MET A 135 -7.30 9.07 -11.56
C MET A 135 -6.98 9.63 -12.95
N GLU A 136 -7.80 10.54 -13.45
CA GLU A 136 -7.50 11.22 -14.72
C GLU A 136 -6.23 12.08 -14.65
N LYS A 137 -6.00 12.73 -13.50
CA LYS A 137 -4.83 13.59 -13.30
C LYS A 137 -3.54 12.82 -13.06
N VAL A 138 -3.61 11.69 -12.32
CA VAL A 138 -2.40 10.92 -11.94
C VAL A 138 -2.12 9.73 -12.85
N SER A 139 -2.96 9.47 -13.85
CA SER A 139 -2.90 8.30 -14.73
C SER A 139 -3.10 6.94 -14.03
N ALA A 140 -3.09 5.84 -14.79
CA ALA A 140 -3.36 4.49 -14.27
C ALA A 140 -2.33 3.98 -13.25
N ASP A 141 -1.11 4.48 -13.29
CA ASP A 141 -0.01 4.10 -12.40
C ASP A 141 0.14 5.04 -11.19
N GLY A 142 -0.69 6.07 -11.11
CA GLY A 142 -0.65 7.05 -10.03
C GLY A 142 -1.13 6.48 -8.69
N VAL A 143 -0.60 7.01 -7.61
CA VAL A 143 -0.99 6.65 -6.23
C VAL A 143 -1.97 7.68 -5.71
N ILE A 144 -3.13 7.21 -5.25
CA ILE A 144 -4.12 8.05 -4.57
C ILE A 144 -4.09 7.69 -3.09
N THR A 145 -3.85 8.69 -2.24
CA THR A 145 -3.96 8.59 -0.78
C THR A 145 -5.17 9.36 -0.30
N VAL A 146 -5.80 8.87 0.77
CA VAL A 146 -6.94 9.52 1.41
C VAL A 146 -6.52 9.93 2.82
N GLU A 147 -6.64 11.21 3.13
CA GLU A 147 -6.30 11.78 4.43
C GLU A 147 -7.46 12.61 4.97
N GLU A 148 -7.55 12.75 6.29
CA GLU A 148 -8.51 13.67 6.90
C GLU A 148 -8.15 15.12 6.58
N SER A 149 -9.11 15.86 6.01
CA SER A 149 -8.93 17.28 5.77
C SER A 149 -8.83 18.05 7.09
N LYS A 150 -7.91 19.01 7.14
CA LYS A 150 -7.84 19.97 8.26
C LYS A 150 -8.90 21.06 8.15
N THR A 151 -9.59 21.14 7.01
CA THR A 151 -10.71 22.05 6.74
C THR A 151 -12.01 21.27 6.69
N ALA A 152 -13.15 21.97 6.71
CA ALA A 152 -14.47 21.35 6.61
C ALA A 152 -14.82 20.89 5.18
N GLU A 153 -13.99 21.17 4.21
CA GLU A 153 -14.22 20.89 2.79
C GLU A 153 -13.44 19.66 2.34
N THR A 154 -14.09 18.84 1.52
CA THR A 154 -13.44 17.73 0.82
C THR A 154 -12.82 18.27 -0.47
N GLY A 155 -11.54 18.09 -0.66
CA GLY A 155 -10.80 18.59 -1.81
C GLY A 155 -9.88 17.53 -2.41
N LEU A 156 -9.30 17.87 -3.56
CA LEU A 156 -8.32 17.08 -4.29
C LEU A 156 -7.06 17.91 -4.46
N ASP A 157 -5.98 17.46 -3.83
CA ASP A 157 -4.65 18.02 -4.03
C ASP A 157 -3.84 17.09 -4.93
N VAL A 158 -3.31 17.62 -6.03
CA VAL A 158 -2.47 16.86 -6.96
C VAL A 158 -1.03 17.28 -6.76
N VAL A 159 -0.21 16.28 -6.43
CA VAL A 159 1.25 16.45 -6.31
C VAL A 159 1.90 15.74 -7.50
N GLU A 160 2.64 16.51 -8.30
CA GLU A 160 3.44 15.94 -9.38
C GLU A 160 4.69 15.29 -8.77
N GLY A 161 4.94 14.04 -9.13
CA GLY A 161 6.06 13.27 -8.59
C GLY A 161 5.63 12.20 -7.59
N MET A 162 6.51 11.87 -6.66
CA MET A 162 6.27 10.87 -5.62
C MET A 162 6.63 11.41 -4.24
N GLN A 163 5.72 11.28 -3.28
CA GLN A 163 5.94 11.62 -1.88
C GLN A 163 6.17 10.35 -1.07
N PHE A 164 7.21 10.35 -0.21
CA PHE A 164 7.50 9.24 0.70
C PHE A 164 7.43 9.71 2.16
N ASP A 165 7.13 8.80 3.06
CA ASP A 165 7.06 9.07 4.51
C ASP A 165 8.43 9.36 5.13
N ARG A 166 9.53 8.98 4.46
CA ARG A 166 10.89 9.18 4.94
C ARG A 166 11.68 10.03 3.95
N GLY A 167 12.32 11.05 4.48
CA GLY A 167 13.19 11.95 3.72
C GLY A 167 14.63 11.44 3.58
N TYR A 168 15.58 12.36 3.57
CA TYR A 168 17.01 12.06 3.48
C TYR A 168 17.51 11.20 4.64
N ILE A 169 18.51 10.36 4.37
CA ILE A 169 19.05 9.39 5.36
C ILE A 169 19.84 10.09 6.47
N SER A 170 20.48 11.22 6.16
CA SER A 170 21.32 11.93 7.12
C SER A 170 21.07 13.44 7.10
N PRO A 171 21.00 14.09 8.28
CA PRO A 171 20.88 15.55 8.37
C PRO A 171 22.00 16.32 7.65
N TYR A 172 23.15 15.72 7.44
CA TYR A 172 24.25 16.31 6.67
C TYR A 172 23.98 16.40 5.17
N MET A 173 22.85 15.85 4.69
CA MET A 173 22.40 15.94 3.30
C MET A 173 21.48 17.14 3.02
N VAL A 174 21.27 17.99 4.01
CA VAL A 174 20.46 19.21 3.91
C VAL A 174 21.17 20.24 3.03
N THR A 175 20.42 20.91 2.17
CA THR A 175 20.91 22.05 1.37
C THR A 175 20.56 23.39 2.01
N ASP A 176 19.44 23.46 2.73
CA ASP A 176 18.97 24.59 3.49
C ASP A 176 18.91 24.19 4.99
N THR A 177 19.86 24.66 5.77
CA THR A 177 19.97 24.35 7.20
C THR A 177 18.90 25.00 8.05
N ASP A 178 18.35 26.13 7.61
CA ASP A 178 17.35 26.88 8.39
C ASP A 178 15.97 26.20 8.29
N LYS A 179 15.65 25.64 7.12
CA LYS A 179 14.42 24.90 6.87
C LYS A 179 14.56 23.39 7.04
N MET A 180 15.80 22.90 7.22
CA MET A 180 16.09 21.46 7.26
C MET A 180 15.59 20.74 6.00
N GLU A 181 15.78 21.37 4.84
CA GLU A 181 15.34 20.83 3.55
C GLU A 181 16.54 20.49 2.67
N ALA A 182 16.39 19.46 1.84
CA ALA A 182 17.31 19.10 0.77
C ALA A 182 16.63 19.34 -0.57
N VAL A 183 16.89 20.50 -1.17
CA VAL A 183 16.35 20.86 -2.50
C VAL A 183 17.44 20.63 -3.54
N VAL A 184 17.14 19.80 -4.52
CA VAL A 184 18.06 19.43 -5.59
C VAL A 184 17.35 19.60 -6.92
N ASP A 185 17.70 20.64 -7.68
CA ASP A 185 17.12 20.92 -8.97
C ASP A 185 17.82 20.09 -10.05
N ASP A 186 17.05 19.44 -10.89
CA ASP A 186 17.46 18.65 -12.06
C ASP A 186 18.55 17.62 -11.74
N PRO A 187 18.34 16.69 -10.76
CA PRO A 187 19.30 15.68 -10.41
C PRO A 187 19.21 14.45 -11.31
N TYR A 188 20.31 13.74 -11.46
CA TYR A 188 20.24 12.35 -11.87
C TYR A 188 19.65 11.49 -10.75
N LEU A 189 18.78 10.54 -11.10
CA LEU A 189 18.16 9.61 -10.16
C LEU A 189 18.80 8.22 -10.27
N LEU A 190 19.32 7.71 -9.16
CA LEU A 190 19.71 6.32 -9.02
C LEU A 190 18.68 5.61 -8.16
N ILE A 191 17.86 4.75 -8.78
CA ILE A 191 16.79 4.02 -8.10
C ILE A 191 17.15 2.54 -8.04
N THR A 192 17.14 1.97 -6.84
CA THR A 192 17.43 0.53 -6.63
C THR A 192 16.60 -0.02 -5.48
N ASP A 193 16.23 -1.29 -5.61
CA ASP A 193 15.55 -2.09 -4.59
C ASP A 193 16.53 -2.77 -3.62
N LYS A 194 17.83 -2.51 -3.77
CA LYS A 194 18.89 -3.11 -2.95
C LYS A 194 19.40 -2.15 -1.89
N LYS A 195 19.97 -2.71 -0.84
CA LYS A 195 20.78 -1.95 0.11
C LYS A 195 22.14 -1.64 -0.50
N ILE A 196 22.60 -0.42 -0.30
CA ILE A 196 23.93 0.03 -0.73
C ILE A 196 24.80 0.14 0.50
N SER A 197 25.65 -0.85 0.74
CA SER A 197 26.57 -0.88 1.89
C SER A 197 28.03 -0.59 1.48
N SER A 198 28.37 -0.90 0.23
CA SER A 198 29.71 -0.67 -0.34
C SER A 198 29.67 0.41 -1.41
N ILE A 199 30.62 1.35 -1.36
CA ILE A 199 30.75 2.39 -2.37
C ILE A 199 31.12 1.80 -3.75
N GLN A 200 31.76 0.64 -3.78
CA GLN A 200 32.19 -0.01 -5.02
C GLN A 200 31.01 -0.42 -5.90
N ASP A 201 29.85 -0.71 -5.31
CA ASP A 201 28.65 -1.12 -6.04
C ASP A 201 28.10 0.00 -6.96
N ILE A 202 28.32 1.25 -6.55
CA ILE A 202 27.82 2.43 -7.28
C ILE A 202 28.94 3.29 -7.87
N LEU A 203 30.20 2.90 -7.66
CA LEU A 203 31.37 3.67 -8.08
C LEU A 203 31.38 4.02 -9.60
N PRO A 204 31.04 3.09 -10.52
CA PRO A 204 31.01 3.41 -11.96
C PRO A 204 30.01 4.51 -12.33
N VAL A 205 28.87 4.56 -11.62
CA VAL A 205 27.85 5.59 -11.81
C VAL A 205 28.33 6.92 -11.21
N LEU A 206 28.89 6.87 -10.00
CA LEU A 206 29.41 8.06 -9.32
C LEU A 206 30.50 8.76 -10.13
N GLU A 207 31.43 8.00 -10.70
CA GLU A 207 32.50 8.58 -11.52
C GLU A 207 31.99 9.33 -12.75
N GLN A 208 30.94 8.82 -13.39
CA GLN A 208 30.34 9.47 -14.55
C GLN A 208 29.66 10.79 -14.14
N ILE A 209 28.89 10.77 -13.04
CA ILE A 209 28.16 11.93 -12.56
C ILE A 209 29.11 13.02 -12.05
N VAL A 210 30.14 12.63 -11.31
CA VAL A 210 31.17 13.57 -10.83
C VAL A 210 31.93 14.21 -11.99
N LYS A 211 32.31 13.44 -13.03
CA LYS A 211 32.95 13.98 -14.25
C LYS A 211 32.04 14.94 -14.99
N ALA A 212 30.73 14.69 -14.98
CA ALA A 212 29.76 15.56 -15.61
C ALA A 212 29.40 16.79 -14.74
N GLY A 213 29.87 16.87 -13.49
CA GLY A 213 29.56 17.95 -12.56
C GLY A 213 28.08 18.01 -12.16
N GLN A 214 27.37 16.89 -12.24
CA GLN A 214 25.93 16.81 -12.02
C GLN A 214 25.59 16.43 -10.58
N LYS A 215 24.34 16.66 -10.19
CA LYS A 215 23.79 16.33 -8.87
C LYS A 215 23.17 14.93 -8.92
N LEU A 216 23.19 14.21 -7.82
CA LEU A 216 22.64 12.85 -7.74
C LEU A 216 21.65 12.72 -6.56
N VAL A 217 20.51 12.12 -6.83
CA VAL A 217 19.60 11.63 -5.80
C VAL A 217 19.58 10.10 -5.86
N ILE A 218 19.87 9.45 -4.75
CA ILE A 218 19.87 7.99 -4.61
C ILE A 218 18.61 7.61 -3.83
N ILE A 219 17.77 6.78 -4.44
CA ILE A 219 16.59 6.19 -3.83
C ILE A 219 16.84 4.69 -3.72
N ALA A 220 17.08 4.20 -2.49
CA ALA A 220 17.44 2.81 -2.25
C ALA A 220 16.65 2.24 -1.06
N GLU A 221 16.64 0.90 -0.91
CA GLU A 221 16.10 0.28 0.30
C GLU A 221 16.80 0.82 1.56
N ASP A 222 18.10 0.92 1.52
CA ASP A 222 18.92 1.61 2.55
C ASP A 222 20.28 1.99 1.95
N VAL A 223 20.92 3.02 2.52
CA VAL A 223 22.31 3.36 2.25
C VAL A 223 23.04 3.45 3.57
N GLU A 224 23.98 2.55 3.81
CA GLU A 224 24.65 2.39 5.11
C GLU A 224 26.16 2.14 4.97
N GLY A 225 26.86 2.07 6.11
CA GLY A 225 28.26 1.66 6.17
C GLY A 225 29.22 2.57 5.42
N ASP A 226 30.14 1.97 4.68
CA ASP A 226 31.20 2.64 3.92
C ASP A 226 30.64 3.53 2.80
N ALA A 227 29.58 3.11 2.14
CA ALA A 227 28.94 3.89 1.08
C ALA A 227 28.40 5.23 1.62
N LEU A 228 27.63 5.20 2.71
CA LEU A 228 27.09 6.41 3.32
C LEU A 228 28.19 7.35 3.80
N SER A 229 29.20 6.82 4.48
CA SER A 229 30.32 7.60 4.99
C SER A 229 31.09 8.31 3.89
N THR A 230 31.37 7.60 2.80
CA THR A 230 32.09 8.14 1.63
C THR A 230 31.27 9.23 0.93
N LEU A 231 29.98 9.02 0.73
CA LEU A 231 29.08 10.01 0.13
C LEU A 231 29.00 11.28 0.96
N LEU A 232 28.86 11.15 2.30
CA LEU A 232 28.81 12.28 3.21
C LEU A 232 30.11 13.08 3.22
N VAL A 233 31.27 12.41 3.28
CA VAL A 233 32.58 13.09 3.27
C VAL A 233 32.80 13.86 1.98
N ASN A 234 32.47 13.28 0.82
CA ASN A 234 32.60 13.97 -0.46
C ASN A 234 31.65 15.15 -0.60
N ARG A 235 30.42 15.01 -0.08
CA ARG A 235 29.47 16.10 -0.03
C ARG A 235 29.96 17.26 0.86
N LEU A 236 30.43 16.97 2.08
CA LEU A 236 30.97 17.97 3.01
C LEU A 236 32.20 18.69 2.45
N ARG A 237 32.98 18.01 1.63
CA ARG A 237 34.11 18.62 0.90
C ARG A 237 33.69 19.46 -0.30
N GLY A 238 32.41 19.45 -0.64
CA GLY A 238 31.88 20.17 -1.80
C GLY A 238 32.26 19.59 -3.16
N SER A 239 32.88 18.39 -3.18
CA SER A 239 33.29 17.73 -4.44
C SER A 239 32.14 17.07 -5.17
N PHE A 240 31.04 16.75 -4.50
CA PHE A 240 29.92 16.04 -5.10
C PHE A 240 28.62 16.31 -4.35
N ASN A 241 27.59 16.71 -5.07
CA ASN A 241 26.27 16.98 -4.51
C ASN A 241 25.39 15.73 -4.65
N CYS A 242 25.14 15.06 -3.52
CA CYS A 242 24.23 13.92 -3.47
C CYS A 242 23.27 13.99 -2.29
N VAL A 243 22.10 13.43 -2.49
CA VAL A 243 21.09 13.21 -1.45
C VAL A 243 20.66 11.74 -1.52
N CYS A 244 20.63 11.06 -0.39
CA CYS A 244 20.18 9.67 -0.31
C CYS A 244 18.86 9.61 0.46
N VAL A 245 17.89 8.92 -0.12
CA VAL A 245 16.55 8.71 0.43
C VAL A 245 16.34 7.22 0.65
N LYS A 246 15.81 6.87 1.81
CA LYS A 246 15.40 5.51 2.14
C LYS A 246 13.97 5.27 1.67
N ALA A 247 13.78 4.40 0.69
CA ALA A 247 12.48 3.99 0.20
C ALA A 247 12.15 2.57 0.67
N LEU A 248 11.28 2.44 1.67
CA LEU A 248 10.82 1.16 2.22
C LEU A 248 10.04 0.27 1.24
N ALA A 249 9.72 0.76 0.05
CA ALA A 249 8.97 0.03 -0.97
C ALA A 249 9.46 0.37 -2.38
N ALA A 250 10.74 0.16 -2.67
CA ALA A 250 11.29 0.28 -4.03
C ALA A 250 10.55 -0.63 -5.05
N ARG A 251 9.81 -1.64 -4.60
CA ARG A 251 8.89 -2.42 -5.44
C ARG A 251 7.76 -1.60 -6.08
N LYS A 252 7.42 -0.42 -5.52
CA LYS A 252 6.46 0.51 -6.13
C LYS A 252 7.12 1.57 -7.00
N CYS A 253 8.42 1.80 -6.85
CA CYS A 253 9.18 2.78 -7.64
C CYS A 253 9.61 2.25 -9.02
N SER A 254 9.55 0.95 -9.28
CA SER A 254 9.84 0.36 -10.59
C SER A 254 8.81 0.69 -11.68
N ALA A 255 7.72 1.38 -11.31
CA ALA A 255 6.71 1.87 -12.25
C ALA A 255 7.03 3.29 -12.81
N ILE A 256 8.12 3.94 -12.36
CA ILE A 256 8.56 5.21 -12.94
C ILE A 256 9.40 4.88 -14.17
N SER A 257 8.73 4.73 -15.31
CA SER A 257 9.38 4.63 -16.61
C SER A 257 10.03 5.98 -16.95
N PRO A 258 11.28 6.03 -17.43
CA PRO A 258 11.83 7.27 -17.93
C PRO A 258 11.08 7.68 -19.21
N SER A 259 10.45 8.83 -19.20
CA SER A 259 9.99 9.53 -20.40
C SER A 259 11.16 10.15 -21.13
#